data_30b5fe4a46531b957aaad04ac7a886eb
#
_entry.id   30b5fe4a46531b957aaad04ac7a886eb
#
_cell.length_a   1.000
_cell.length_b   1.000
_cell.length_c   1.000
_cell.angle_alpha   90.00
_cell.angle_beta   90.00
_cell.angle_gamma   90.00
#
_symmetry.space_group_name_H-M   'P 1'
#
loop_
_entity.id
_entity.type
_entity.pdbx_description
1 polymer ?
#
loop_
_entity_poly.entity_id
_entity_poly.type
_entity_poly.pdbx_seq_one_letter_code
_entity_poly.pdbx_strand_id
1 'polypeptide(L)'
;TDSVAINSAATVAINSAATVVIAAITAAGAFWGFSALEKLVLTSVTIKLALVVALVVALSLGFLLGPSSELASLVGASEVEFADLRVLLGLVILVQGFETSRYLGDEFDAPTRVRSMRFAQIISGVIYLLFIAAASPYFGDASTEALSETAVIDMLSVAGLIFAPVLIATALTSQFSAAVADTSGAAGLLVENTKRRLSTRSAIMVIGAVAIALTWSVSIFTIVVLGSQAFVVYYALQSITAARQAYLRGKLLPATLFTLLGVFGVLIVIFAIPAA
;
A
#
# COMPACT_ATOMS: atom_id res chain seq x y z
N THR A 1 35.71 -0.29 5.17
CA THR A 1 35.47 1.15 5.45
C THR A 1 34.64 1.76 4.32
N ASP A 2 34.96 1.46 3.07
CA ASP A 2 34.28 2.08 1.91
C ASP A 2 32.83 1.64 1.74
N SER A 3 32.50 0.38 2.00
CA SER A 3 31.13 -0.13 1.92
C SER A 3 30.18 0.53 2.95
N VAL A 4 30.65 0.79 4.17
CA VAL A 4 29.87 1.46 5.21
C VAL A 4 29.64 2.94 4.86
N ALA A 5 30.62 3.61 4.27
CA ALA A 5 30.52 4.99 3.83
C ALA A 5 29.54 5.13 2.62
N ILE A 6 29.58 4.22 1.68
CA ILE A 6 28.65 4.17 0.52
C ILE A 6 27.23 3.93 1.00
N ASN A 7 26.99 2.97 1.90
CA ASN A 7 25.66 2.71 2.46
C ASN A 7 25.13 3.89 3.25
N SER A 8 25.96 4.61 4.00
CA SER A 8 25.54 5.80 4.73
C SER A 8 25.17 6.96 3.79
N ALA A 9 25.93 7.17 2.71
CA ALA A 9 25.64 8.19 1.73
C ALA A 9 24.34 7.90 0.95
N ALA A 10 24.10 6.65 0.56
CA ALA A 10 22.86 6.23 -0.08
C ALA A 10 21.65 6.44 0.84
N THR A 11 21.75 6.06 2.12
CA THR A 11 20.69 6.27 3.11
C THR A 11 20.39 7.76 3.31
N VAL A 12 21.42 8.60 3.40
CA VAL A 12 21.22 10.05 3.50
C VAL A 12 20.53 10.62 2.24
N ALA A 13 20.90 10.16 1.05
CA ALA A 13 20.26 10.59 -0.19
C ALA A 13 18.79 10.19 -0.25
N ILE A 14 18.46 8.96 0.13
CA ILE A 14 17.08 8.44 0.19
C ILE A 14 16.25 9.23 1.21
N ASN A 15 16.74 9.41 2.43
CA ASN A 15 16.05 10.17 3.47
C ASN A 15 15.86 11.64 3.09
N SER A 16 16.83 12.24 2.39
CA SER A 16 16.72 13.60 1.89
C SER A 16 15.63 13.71 0.81
N ALA A 17 15.60 12.78 -0.14
CA ALA A 17 14.55 12.71 -1.17
C ALA A 17 13.16 12.53 -0.55
N ALA A 18 13.02 11.60 0.40
CA ALA A 18 11.77 11.38 1.14
C ALA A 18 11.34 12.64 1.88
N THR A 19 12.29 13.35 2.54
CA THR A 19 12.01 14.60 3.24
C THR A 19 11.48 15.67 2.30
N VAL A 20 12.05 15.83 1.10
CA VAL A 20 11.57 16.79 0.09
C VAL A 20 10.14 16.47 -0.33
N VAL A 21 9.83 15.19 -0.60
CA VAL A 21 8.48 14.76 -0.99
C VAL A 21 7.48 15.01 0.14
N ILE A 22 7.81 14.61 1.38
CA ILE A 22 6.95 14.83 2.56
C ILE A 22 6.71 16.32 2.79
N ALA A 23 7.77 17.14 2.71
CA ALA A 23 7.67 18.58 2.86
C ALA A 23 6.80 19.21 1.77
N ALA A 24 6.92 18.76 0.51
CA ALA A 24 6.11 19.25 -0.60
C ALA A 24 4.62 18.92 -0.40
N ILE A 25 4.29 17.69 0.00
CA ILE A 25 2.91 17.26 0.30
C ILE A 25 2.37 18.07 1.49
N THR A 26 3.16 18.19 2.55
CA THR A 26 2.79 18.97 3.76
C THR A 26 2.52 20.42 3.42
N ALA A 27 3.42 21.05 2.64
CA ALA A 27 3.24 22.43 2.19
C ALA A 27 2.00 22.58 1.31
N ALA A 28 1.80 21.69 0.35
CA ALA A 28 0.61 21.69 -0.51
C ALA A 28 -0.69 21.64 0.33
N GLY A 29 -0.78 20.73 1.27
CA GLY A 29 -1.94 20.59 2.14
C GLY A 29 -2.12 21.75 3.12
N ALA A 30 -1.03 22.28 3.68
CA ALA A 30 -1.09 23.38 4.64
C ALA A 30 -1.43 24.72 3.99
N PHE A 31 -0.87 25.04 2.81
CA PHE A 31 -1.05 26.33 2.15
C PHE A 31 -2.27 26.37 1.21
N TRP A 32 -2.47 25.33 0.42
CA TRP A 32 -3.58 25.28 -0.56
C TRP A 32 -4.78 24.45 -0.09
N GLY A 33 -4.65 23.76 1.04
CA GLY A 33 -5.76 23.05 1.68
C GLY A 33 -6.10 21.69 1.06
N PHE A 34 -7.20 21.08 1.55
CA PHE A 34 -7.60 19.74 1.19
C PHE A 34 -7.90 19.57 -0.31
N SER A 35 -8.52 20.59 -0.94
CA SER A 35 -8.86 20.53 -2.37
C SER A 35 -7.64 20.40 -3.30
N ALA A 36 -6.48 20.95 -2.89
CA ALA A 36 -5.24 20.78 -3.65
C ALA A 36 -4.72 19.34 -3.54
N LEU A 37 -4.77 18.75 -2.33
CA LEU A 37 -4.41 17.35 -2.12
C LEU A 37 -5.32 16.42 -2.91
N GLU A 38 -6.62 16.67 -2.92
CA GLU A 38 -7.60 15.90 -3.69
C GLU A 38 -7.30 15.91 -5.20
N LYS A 39 -6.99 17.06 -5.78
CA LYS A 39 -6.60 17.17 -7.20
C LYS A 39 -5.32 16.40 -7.49
N LEU A 40 -4.34 16.45 -6.60
CA LEU A 40 -3.09 15.67 -6.72
C LEU A 40 -3.38 14.18 -6.69
N VAL A 41 -4.23 13.72 -5.78
CA VAL A 41 -4.65 12.30 -5.71
C VAL A 41 -5.34 11.89 -6.99
N LEU A 42 -6.36 12.64 -7.45
CA LEU A 42 -7.11 12.31 -8.68
C LEU A 42 -6.21 12.20 -9.91
N THR A 43 -5.30 13.17 -10.09
CA THR A 43 -4.36 13.15 -11.20
C THR A 43 -3.42 11.96 -11.11
N SER A 44 -2.83 11.72 -9.93
CA SER A 44 -1.90 10.61 -9.70
C SER A 44 -2.58 9.25 -9.87
N VAL A 45 -3.82 9.08 -9.38
CA VAL A 45 -4.59 7.83 -9.52
C VAL A 45 -4.90 7.56 -11.00
N THR A 46 -5.26 8.59 -11.77
CA THR A 46 -5.55 8.42 -13.20
C THR A 46 -4.31 7.96 -13.97
N ILE A 47 -3.16 8.61 -13.72
CA ILE A 47 -1.89 8.24 -14.35
C ILE A 47 -1.50 6.81 -13.92
N LYS A 48 -1.55 6.53 -12.63
CA LYS A 48 -1.25 5.20 -12.08
C LYS A 48 -2.07 4.09 -12.74
N LEU A 49 -3.39 4.26 -12.82
CA LEU A 49 -4.27 3.26 -13.40
C LEU A 49 -3.96 3.03 -14.88
N ALA A 50 -3.69 4.09 -15.64
CA ALA A 50 -3.29 3.98 -17.05
C ALA A 50 -1.96 3.20 -17.19
N LEU A 51 -0.96 3.51 -16.36
CA LEU A 51 0.34 2.82 -16.36
C LEU A 51 0.20 1.35 -15.96
N VAL A 52 -0.58 1.05 -14.92
CA VAL A 52 -0.80 -0.34 -14.47
C VAL A 52 -1.51 -1.16 -15.55
N VAL A 53 -2.55 -0.61 -16.18
CA VAL A 53 -3.23 -1.29 -17.28
C VAL A 53 -2.29 -1.52 -18.45
N ALA A 54 -1.51 -0.51 -18.84
CA ALA A 54 -0.50 -0.66 -19.90
C ALA A 54 0.53 -1.73 -19.56
N LEU A 55 1.01 -1.79 -18.31
CA LEU A 55 1.96 -2.79 -17.85
C LEU A 55 1.37 -4.20 -17.91
N VAL A 56 0.15 -4.40 -17.38
CA VAL A 56 -0.52 -5.70 -17.42
C VAL A 56 -0.77 -6.17 -18.86
N VAL A 57 -1.23 -5.28 -19.74
CA VAL A 57 -1.44 -5.59 -21.15
C VAL A 57 -0.11 -5.97 -21.83
N ALA A 58 0.95 -5.19 -21.60
CA ALA A 58 2.24 -5.44 -22.21
C ALA A 58 2.87 -6.76 -21.75
N LEU A 59 2.80 -7.08 -20.44
CA LEU A 59 3.25 -8.37 -19.88
C LEU A 59 2.44 -9.53 -20.46
N SER A 60 1.12 -9.39 -20.54
CA SER A 60 0.23 -10.42 -21.11
C SER A 60 0.51 -10.65 -22.60
N LEU A 61 0.73 -9.60 -23.38
CA LEU A 61 1.09 -9.72 -24.78
C LEU A 61 2.48 -10.34 -24.95
N GLY A 62 3.45 -9.95 -24.14
CA GLY A 62 4.79 -10.56 -24.11
C GLY A 62 4.73 -12.06 -23.84
N PHE A 63 3.88 -12.48 -22.90
CA PHE A 63 3.63 -13.89 -22.63
C PHE A 63 2.98 -14.63 -23.82
N LEU A 64 1.96 -14.04 -24.44
CA LEU A 64 1.20 -14.68 -25.52
C LEU A 64 1.99 -14.72 -26.85
N LEU A 65 2.87 -13.74 -27.09
CA LEU A 65 3.62 -13.61 -28.35
C LEU A 65 5.06 -14.12 -28.22
N GLY A 66 5.54 -14.39 -27.01
CA GLY A 66 6.87 -14.90 -26.73
C GLY A 66 7.02 -16.38 -27.07
N PRO A 67 8.26 -16.90 -27.20
CA PRO A 67 8.50 -18.31 -27.46
C PRO A 67 8.00 -19.17 -26.29
N SER A 68 6.98 -19.98 -26.56
CA SER A 68 6.24 -20.77 -25.59
C SER A 68 7.06 -21.84 -24.84
N SER A 69 8.28 -22.13 -25.28
CA SER A 69 9.15 -23.16 -24.70
C SER A 69 9.93 -22.72 -23.45
N GLU A 70 10.25 -21.43 -23.31
CA GLU A 70 10.96 -20.91 -22.15
C GLU A 70 10.04 -20.59 -20.97
N LEU A 71 8.80 -20.18 -21.24
CA LEU A 71 7.86 -19.78 -20.21
C LEU A 71 7.18 -20.95 -19.48
N ALA A 72 6.99 -22.10 -20.16
CA ALA A 72 6.41 -23.26 -19.53
C ALA A 72 7.30 -23.91 -18.45
N SER A 73 8.62 -23.68 -18.53
CA SER A 73 9.58 -24.17 -17.53
C SER A 73 9.61 -23.30 -16.27
N LEU A 74 9.07 -22.10 -16.30
CA LEU A 74 9.11 -21.12 -15.20
C LEU A 74 7.94 -21.31 -14.20
N VAL A 75 6.91 -22.07 -14.55
CA VAL A 75 5.79 -22.40 -13.65
C VAL A 75 6.12 -23.71 -12.93
N GLY A 76 7.15 -23.71 -12.10
CA GLY A 76 7.43 -24.80 -11.17
C GLY A 76 6.38 -24.80 -10.06
N ALA A 77 5.72 -25.93 -9.83
CA ALA A 77 4.91 -26.13 -8.63
C ALA A 77 5.88 -26.29 -7.43
N SER A 78 6.12 -25.20 -6.70
CA SER A 78 6.78 -25.30 -5.40
C SER A 78 5.80 -25.86 -4.37
N GLU A 79 6.26 -26.72 -3.48
CA GLU A 79 5.47 -27.15 -2.34
C GLU A 79 5.25 -25.94 -1.42
N VAL A 80 3.98 -25.68 -1.07
CA VAL A 80 3.64 -24.57 -0.17
C VAL A 80 3.98 -24.96 1.26
N GLU A 81 4.96 -24.30 1.85
CA GLU A 81 5.35 -24.49 3.24
C GLU A 81 4.53 -23.61 4.20
N PHE A 82 4.55 -23.94 5.49
CA PHE A 82 3.89 -23.14 6.53
C PHE A 82 4.52 -21.73 6.64
N ALA A 83 5.80 -21.61 6.30
CA ALA A 83 6.50 -20.32 6.24
C ALA A 83 5.86 -19.39 5.18
N ASP A 84 5.54 -19.92 4.00
CA ASP A 84 4.90 -19.14 2.92
C ASP A 84 3.52 -18.60 3.34
N LEU A 85 2.75 -19.42 4.07
CA LEU A 85 1.48 -18.97 4.62
C LEU A 85 1.66 -17.79 5.60
N ARG A 86 2.71 -17.81 6.41
CA ARG A 86 3.02 -16.71 7.34
C ARG A 86 3.42 -15.43 6.62
N VAL A 87 4.20 -15.54 5.54
CA VAL A 87 4.53 -14.42 4.65
C VAL A 87 3.26 -13.88 3.99
N LEU A 88 2.40 -14.78 3.49
CA LEU A 88 1.12 -14.39 2.88
C LEU A 88 0.21 -13.65 3.85
N LEU A 89 0.20 -14.04 5.12
CA LEU A 89 -0.50 -13.30 6.19
C LEU A 89 0.10 -11.89 6.38
N GLY A 90 1.42 -11.74 6.24
CA GLY A 90 2.10 -10.44 6.27
C GLY A 90 1.70 -9.53 5.11
N LEU A 91 1.40 -10.09 3.95
CA LEU A 91 0.98 -9.33 2.77
C LEU A 91 -0.47 -8.80 2.84
N VAL A 92 -1.28 -9.24 3.80
CA VAL A 92 -2.66 -8.74 3.98
C VAL A 92 -2.69 -7.22 4.16
N ILE A 93 -1.62 -6.62 4.68
CA ILE A 93 -1.48 -5.17 4.79
C ILE A 93 -1.52 -4.43 3.46
N LEU A 94 -1.18 -5.08 2.35
CA LEU A 94 -1.23 -4.46 1.03
C LEU A 94 -2.65 -4.05 0.60
N VAL A 95 -3.68 -4.57 1.28
CA VAL A 95 -5.10 -4.30 1.01
C VAL A 95 -5.67 -3.23 1.93
N GLN A 96 -4.83 -2.33 2.44
CA GLN A 96 -5.21 -1.23 3.31
C GLN A 96 -5.80 -0.03 2.56
N GLY A 97 -6.31 0.97 3.29
CA GLY A 97 -6.69 2.27 2.77
C GLY A 97 -8.20 2.47 2.60
N PHE A 98 -9.03 1.44 2.83
CA PHE A 98 -10.49 1.56 2.71
C PHE A 98 -11.13 2.41 3.81
N GLU A 99 -10.44 2.64 4.93
CA GLU A 99 -10.88 3.49 6.04
C GLU A 99 -10.85 4.98 5.69
N THR A 100 -10.03 5.40 4.73
CA THR A 100 -9.84 6.80 4.37
C THR A 100 -11.15 7.48 3.95
N SER A 101 -12.07 6.74 3.35
CA SER A 101 -13.39 7.26 2.98
C SER A 101 -14.25 7.73 4.17
N ARG A 102 -13.92 7.29 5.40
CA ARG A 102 -14.61 7.73 6.61
C ARG A 102 -14.47 9.23 6.82
N TYR A 103 -13.29 9.78 6.52
CA TYR A 103 -12.96 11.18 6.74
C TYR A 103 -13.53 12.14 5.69
N LEU A 104 -14.20 11.60 4.66
CA LEU A 104 -14.95 12.34 3.65
C LEU A 104 -16.44 12.51 4.01
N GLY A 105 -16.79 12.33 5.27
CA GLY A 105 -18.18 12.35 5.74
C GLY A 105 -18.86 13.71 5.68
N ASP A 106 -18.09 14.79 5.65
CA ASP A 106 -18.60 16.15 5.50
C ASP A 106 -18.98 16.46 4.02
N GLU A 107 -18.43 15.72 3.04
CA GLU A 107 -18.63 15.94 1.60
C GLU A 107 -19.55 14.90 0.95
N PHE A 108 -19.50 13.66 1.44
CA PHE A 108 -20.23 12.54 0.84
C PHE A 108 -21.00 11.74 1.90
N ASP A 109 -22.21 11.34 1.54
CA ASP A 109 -23.07 10.50 2.39
C ASP A 109 -22.48 9.07 2.57
N ALA A 110 -22.88 8.39 3.64
CA ALA A 110 -22.38 7.09 3.99
C ALA A 110 -22.62 6.01 2.90
N PRO A 111 -23.79 5.92 2.25
CA PRO A 111 -24.03 4.99 1.16
C PRO A 111 -23.05 5.17 -0.02
N THR A 112 -22.81 6.41 -0.44
CA THR A 112 -21.88 6.75 -1.52
C THR A 112 -20.46 6.32 -1.17
N ARG A 113 -19.99 6.63 0.03
CA ARG A 113 -18.66 6.24 0.50
C ARG A 113 -18.48 4.71 0.54
N VAL A 114 -19.44 3.99 1.09
CA VAL A 114 -19.40 2.52 1.15
C VAL A 114 -19.40 1.90 -0.26
N ARG A 115 -20.23 2.43 -1.18
CA ARG A 115 -20.29 1.94 -2.56
C ARG A 115 -18.97 2.19 -3.29
N SER A 116 -18.41 3.39 -3.20
CA SER A 116 -17.14 3.75 -3.82
C SER A 116 -16.00 2.85 -3.31
N MET A 117 -15.92 2.61 -1.99
CA MET A 117 -14.89 1.73 -1.42
C MET A 117 -15.03 0.29 -1.88
N ARG A 118 -16.23 -0.25 -1.98
CA ARG A 118 -16.44 -1.61 -2.52
C ARG A 118 -15.95 -1.71 -3.96
N PHE A 119 -16.28 -0.74 -4.80
CA PHE A 119 -15.77 -0.72 -6.18
C PHE A 119 -14.26 -0.59 -6.24
N ALA A 120 -13.67 0.30 -5.45
CA ALA A 120 -12.22 0.47 -5.38
C ALA A 120 -11.53 -0.84 -5.00
N GLN A 121 -12.03 -1.56 -3.99
CA GLN A 121 -11.47 -2.85 -3.57
C GLN A 121 -11.62 -3.96 -4.63
N ILE A 122 -12.77 -4.03 -5.31
CA ILE A 122 -12.98 -5.01 -6.39
C ILE A 122 -12.00 -4.71 -7.54
N ILE A 123 -11.91 -3.45 -7.97
CA ILE A 123 -11.03 -3.05 -9.06
C ILE A 123 -9.57 -3.32 -8.68
N SER A 124 -9.14 -2.94 -7.49
CA SER A 124 -7.77 -3.19 -7.01
C SER A 124 -7.47 -4.68 -6.92
N GLY A 125 -8.39 -5.48 -6.38
CA GLY A 125 -8.25 -6.93 -6.30
C GLY A 125 -8.11 -7.59 -7.67
N VAL A 126 -8.92 -7.18 -8.65
CA VAL A 126 -8.81 -7.65 -10.04
C VAL A 126 -7.46 -7.26 -10.63
N ILE A 127 -7.02 -6.01 -10.44
CA ILE A 127 -5.72 -5.54 -10.94
C ILE A 127 -4.57 -6.33 -10.31
N TYR A 128 -4.60 -6.60 -8.99
CA TYR A 128 -3.57 -7.41 -8.33
C TYR A 128 -3.49 -8.82 -8.92
N LEU A 129 -4.64 -9.48 -9.08
CA LEU A 129 -4.67 -10.83 -9.65
C LEU A 129 -4.16 -10.85 -11.09
N LEU A 130 -4.57 -9.90 -11.92
CA LEU A 130 -4.12 -9.78 -13.30
C LEU A 130 -2.63 -9.48 -13.38
N PHE A 131 -2.12 -8.57 -12.53
CA PHE A 131 -0.70 -8.24 -12.51
C PHE A 131 0.14 -9.44 -12.08
N ILE A 132 -0.21 -10.11 -10.99
CA ILE A 132 0.49 -11.30 -10.50
C ILE A 132 0.48 -12.39 -11.57
N ALA A 133 -0.69 -12.67 -12.17
CA ALA A 133 -0.79 -13.68 -13.22
C ALA A 133 0.04 -13.34 -14.46
N ALA A 134 0.08 -12.06 -14.86
CA ALA A 134 0.86 -11.62 -16.03
C ALA A 134 2.37 -11.53 -15.76
N ALA A 135 2.78 -11.25 -14.52
CA ALA A 135 4.17 -11.09 -14.12
C ALA A 135 4.82 -12.43 -13.70
N SER A 136 4.04 -13.37 -13.14
CA SER A 136 4.56 -14.66 -12.64
C SER A 136 5.48 -15.41 -13.61
N PRO A 137 5.20 -15.46 -14.93
CA PRO A 137 6.09 -16.13 -15.87
C PRO A 137 7.49 -15.52 -16.00
N TYR A 138 7.67 -14.27 -15.57
CA TYR A 138 8.94 -13.54 -15.66
C TYR A 138 9.77 -13.63 -14.39
N PHE A 139 9.24 -14.18 -13.32
CA PHE A 139 9.97 -14.28 -12.04
C PHE A 139 10.99 -15.42 -11.97
N GLY A 140 10.96 -16.39 -12.90
CA GLY A 140 11.93 -17.49 -13.01
C GLY A 140 12.22 -18.21 -11.68
N ASP A 141 13.33 -18.93 -11.63
CA ASP A 141 13.94 -19.44 -10.40
C ASP A 141 14.64 -18.30 -9.62
N ALA A 142 13.86 -17.31 -9.22
CA ALA A 142 14.37 -16.30 -8.31
C ALA A 142 14.73 -17.00 -6.99
N SER A 143 16.00 -17.40 -6.88
CA SER A 143 16.53 -17.83 -5.61
C SER A 143 16.24 -16.75 -4.58
N THR A 144 15.62 -17.14 -3.47
CA THR A 144 15.22 -16.27 -2.36
C THR A 144 16.38 -15.58 -1.66
N GLU A 145 17.62 -15.71 -2.20
CA GLU A 145 18.78 -15.02 -1.69
C GLU A 145 18.71 -13.53 -2.02
N ALA A 146 18.35 -12.76 -1.00
CA ALA A 146 18.40 -11.30 -0.97
C ALA A 146 17.60 -10.59 -2.09
N LEU A 147 16.27 -10.72 -2.07
CA LEU A 147 15.40 -9.83 -2.85
C LEU A 147 15.67 -8.39 -2.41
N SER A 148 16.34 -7.62 -3.27
CA SER A 148 16.50 -6.20 -3.07
C SER A 148 15.15 -5.48 -3.29
N GLU A 149 14.98 -4.27 -2.76
CA GLU A 149 13.78 -3.44 -2.97
C GLU A 149 13.49 -3.20 -4.47
N THR A 150 14.49 -3.35 -5.33
CA THR A 150 14.42 -3.18 -6.79
C THR A 150 14.37 -4.49 -7.57
N ALA A 151 14.38 -5.64 -6.90
CA ALA A 151 14.44 -6.95 -7.57
C ALA A 151 13.34 -7.15 -8.62
N VAL A 152 12.13 -6.68 -8.34
CA VAL A 152 11.01 -6.74 -9.31
C VAL A 152 11.31 -5.95 -10.58
N ILE A 153 12.06 -4.85 -10.51
CA ILE A 153 12.48 -4.06 -11.67
C ILE A 153 13.45 -4.87 -12.52
N ASP A 154 14.42 -5.51 -11.87
CA ASP A 154 15.43 -6.32 -12.55
C ASP A 154 14.78 -7.55 -13.21
N MET A 155 13.90 -8.24 -12.51
CA MET A 155 13.14 -9.39 -13.01
C MET A 155 12.29 -9.01 -14.24
N LEU A 156 11.57 -7.91 -14.19
CA LEU A 156 10.73 -7.47 -15.31
C LEU A 156 11.52 -6.82 -16.45
N SER A 157 12.78 -6.42 -16.22
CA SER A 157 13.65 -5.92 -17.30
C SER A 157 13.93 -6.97 -18.38
N VAL A 158 13.86 -8.25 -18.03
CA VAL A 158 13.97 -9.39 -18.96
C VAL A 158 12.84 -9.36 -20.00
N ALA A 159 11.66 -8.87 -19.64
CA ALA A 159 10.52 -8.75 -20.55
C ALA A 159 10.72 -7.67 -21.65
N GLY A 160 11.70 -6.76 -21.48
CA GLY A 160 12.06 -5.72 -22.44
C GLY A 160 12.45 -4.39 -21.81
N LEU A 161 13.22 -3.59 -22.56
CA LEU A 161 13.83 -2.34 -22.07
C LEU A 161 12.81 -1.29 -21.55
N ILE A 162 11.56 -1.34 -22.01
CA ILE A 162 10.52 -0.36 -21.62
C ILE A 162 9.87 -0.68 -20.27
N PHE A 163 9.96 -1.93 -19.79
CA PHE A 163 9.24 -2.35 -18.59
C PHE A 163 9.79 -1.69 -17.33
N ALA A 164 11.11 -1.63 -17.16
CA ALA A 164 11.72 -1.01 -16.01
C ALA A 164 11.32 0.47 -15.82
N PRO A 165 11.44 1.37 -16.82
CA PRO A 165 11.01 2.77 -16.65
C PRO A 165 9.50 2.91 -16.42
N VAL A 166 8.65 2.09 -17.06
CA VAL A 166 7.19 2.11 -16.83
C VAL A 166 6.86 1.65 -15.42
N LEU A 167 7.52 0.60 -14.91
CA LEU A 167 7.34 0.12 -13.56
C LEU A 167 7.77 1.17 -12.53
N ILE A 168 8.93 1.80 -12.72
CA ILE A 168 9.41 2.89 -11.85
C ILE A 168 8.41 4.05 -11.83
N ALA A 169 7.93 4.50 -12.99
CA ALA A 169 6.94 5.57 -13.09
C ALA A 169 5.63 5.20 -12.39
N THR A 170 5.19 3.94 -12.54
CA THR A 170 4.00 3.40 -11.88
C THR A 170 4.18 3.39 -10.36
N ALA A 171 5.32 2.89 -9.87
CA ALA A 171 5.65 2.83 -8.45
C ALA A 171 5.70 4.23 -7.83
N LEU A 172 6.42 5.17 -8.44
CA LEU A 172 6.53 6.55 -7.95
C LEU A 172 5.16 7.24 -7.88
N THR A 173 4.35 7.12 -8.94
CA THR A 173 3.01 7.72 -9.00
C THR A 173 2.08 7.08 -7.96
N SER A 174 2.19 5.76 -7.76
CA SER A 174 1.42 5.02 -6.77
C SER A 174 1.77 5.44 -5.35
N GLN A 175 3.05 5.48 -5.01
CA GLN A 175 3.52 5.87 -3.67
C GLN A 175 3.20 7.32 -3.36
N PHE A 176 3.35 8.22 -4.33
CA PHE A 176 2.97 9.63 -4.17
C PHE A 176 1.48 9.76 -3.86
N SER A 177 0.61 9.10 -4.64
CA SER A 177 -0.84 9.14 -4.43
C SER A 177 -1.24 8.57 -3.07
N ALA A 178 -0.61 7.47 -2.62
CA ALA A 178 -0.82 6.88 -1.31
C ALA A 178 -0.40 7.86 -0.19
N ALA A 179 0.80 8.43 -0.27
CA ALA A 179 1.29 9.39 0.73
C ALA A 179 0.37 10.61 0.89
N VAL A 180 -0.18 11.13 -0.22
CA VAL A 180 -1.15 12.23 -0.16
C VAL A 180 -2.47 11.81 0.49
N ALA A 181 -2.99 10.63 0.13
CA ALA A 181 -4.23 10.09 0.70
C ALA A 181 -4.07 9.81 2.20
N ASP A 182 -2.97 9.19 2.61
CA ASP A 182 -2.66 8.87 4.01
C ASP A 182 -2.47 10.15 4.84
N THR A 183 -1.79 11.16 4.30
CA THR A 183 -1.66 12.47 4.95
C THR A 183 -3.02 13.11 5.21
N SER A 184 -3.92 13.04 4.24
CA SER A 184 -5.28 13.58 4.34
C SER A 184 -6.11 12.80 5.37
N GLY A 185 -6.06 11.47 5.33
CA GLY A 185 -6.75 10.59 6.28
C GLY A 185 -6.25 10.77 7.71
N ALA A 186 -4.93 10.80 7.90
CA ALA A 186 -4.31 11.02 9.21
C ALA A 186 -4.63 12.42 9.77
N ALA A 187 -4.66 13.46 8.92
CA ALA A 187 -5.05 14.80 9.34
C ALA A 187 -6.52 14.84 9.79
N GLY A 188 -7.43 14.20 9.05
CA GLY A 188 -8.83 14.07 9.43
C GLY A 188 -8.99 13.35 10.78
N LEU A 189 -8.28 12.25 10.98
CA LEU A 189 -8.27 11.50 12.25
C LEU A 189 -7.77 12.36 13.42
N LEU A 190 -6.68 13.12 13.22
CA LEU A 190 -6.10 13.95 14.25
C LEU A 190 -7.05 15.10 14.64
N VAL A 191 -7.71 15.72 13.66
CA VAL A 191 -8.75 16.75 13.89
C VAL A 191 -9.94 16.18 14.67
N GLU A 192 -10.45 14.99 14.29
CA GLU A 192 -11.55 14.31 14.97
C GLU A 192 -11.18 13.97 16.42
N ASN A 193 -10.01 13.36 16.65
CA ASN A 193 -9.56 12.95 17.98
C ASN A 193 -9.28 14.14 18.92
N THR A 194 -8.86 15.26 18.38
CA THR A 194 -8.67 16.50 19.15
C THR A 194 -9.96 17.29 19.34
N LYS A 195 -11.13 16.70 18.97
CA LYS A 195 -12.45 17.35 19.03
C LYS A 195 -12.43 18.71 18.31
N ARG A 196 -11.80 18.76 17.13
CA ARG A 196 -11.64 19.97 16.30
C ARG A 196 -10.86 21.13 16.98
N ARG A 197 -10.07 20.83 18.03
CA ARG A 197 -9.18 21.83 18.63
C ARG A 197 -7.97 22.15 17.74
N LEU A 198 -7.53 21.19 16.91
CA LEU A 198 -6.54 21.40 15.87
C LEU A 198 -7.23 21.72 14.54
N SER A 199 -6.70 22.73 13.85
CA SER A 199 -7.12 22.98 12.47
C SER A 199 -6.56 21.91 11.53
N THR A 200 -7.19 21.67 10.39
CA THR A 200 -6.70 20.73 9.37
C THR A 200 -5.25 21.08 8.93
N ARG A 201 -4.94 22.37 8.78
CA ARG A 201 -3.59 22.84 8.45
C ARG A 201 -2.57 22.44 9.51
N SER A 202 -2.89 22.68 10.78
CA SER A 202 -2.00 22.32 11.89
C SER A 202 -1.84 20.80 11.99
N ALA A 203 -2.89 20.04 11.75
CA ALA A 203 -2.83 18.59 11.74
C ALA A 203 -1.90 18.06 10.62
N ILE A 204 -2.00 18.59 9.40
CA ILE A 204 -1.12 18.25 8.27
C ILE A 204 0.34 18.58 8.62
N MET A 205 0.60 19.75 9.20
CA MET A 205 1.97 20.13 9.61
C MET A 205 2.54 19.20 10.68
N VAL A 206 1.75 18.81 11.68
CA VAL A 206 2.18 17.86 12.71
C VAL A 206 2.51 16.50 12.09
N ILE A 207 1.66 15.99 11.19
CA ILE A 207 1.87 14.72 10.53
C ILE A 207 3.14 14.77 9.67
N GLY A 208 3.33 15.82 8.88
CA GLY A 208 4.54 16.01 8.09
C GLY A 208 5.81 16.07 8.95
N ALA A 209 5.77 16.79 10.05
CA ALA A 209 6.89 16.87 10.99
C ALA A 209 7.22 15.49 11.62
N VAL A 210 6.20 14.76 12.05
CA VAL A 210 6.37 13.39 12.59
C VAL A 210 6.90 12.43 11.52
N ALA A 211 6.39 12.50 10.29
CA ALA A 211 6.86 11.66 9.19
C ALA A 211 8.33 11.93 8.86
N ILE A 212 8.76 13.21 8.81
CA ILE A 212 10.17 13.57 8.62
C ILE A 212 11.02 13.06 9.79
N ALA A 213 10.57 13.25 11.03
CA ALA A 213 11.31 12.77 12.20
C ALA A 213 11.48 11.24 12.16
N LEU A 214 10.45 10.48 11.80
CA LEU A 214 10.52 9.02 11.64
C LEU A 214 11.49 8.62 10.52
N THR A 215 11.46 9.31 9.38
CA THR A 215 12.38 9.05 8.25
C THR A 215 13.86 9.10 8.67
N TRP A 216 14.21 9.99 9.60
CA TRP A 216 15.59 10.13 10.08
C TRP A 216 15.92 9.32 11.34
N SER A 217 14.91 8.76 12.02
CA SER A 217 15.09 8.07 13.30
C SER A 217 15.16 6.56 13.18
N VAL A 218 14.49 5.96 12.17
CA VAL A 218 14.36 4.51 12.02
C VAL A 218 14.53 4.09 10.56
N SER A 219 14.91 2.81 10.33
CA SER A 219 15.02 2.27 8.98
C SER A 219 13.65 2.15 8.31
N ILE A 220 13.62 2.19 6.98
CA ILE A 220 12.39 2.03 6.19
C ILE A 220 11.68 0.71 6.49
N PHE A 221 12.44 -0.38 6.66
CA PHE A 221 11.90 -1.70 7.01
C PHE A 221 11.19 -1.67 8.37
N THR A 222 11.76 -0.98 9.35
CA THR A 222 11.13 -0.81 10.67
C THR A 222 9.84 -0.02 10.56
N ILE A 223 9.79 1.04 9.74
CA ILE A 223 8.57 1.83 9.51
C ILE A 223 7.49 0.95 8.89
N VAL A 224 7.84 0.16 7.87
CA VAL A 224 6.90 -0.74 7.18
C VAL A 224 6.36 -1.79 8.15
N VAL A 225 7.20 -2.43 8.94
CA VAL A 225 6.78 -3.45 9.92
C VAL A 225 5.85 -2.87 10.97
N LEU A 226 6.24 -1.76 11.59
CA LEU A 226 5.41 -1.11 12.63
C LEU A 226 4.10 -0.58 12.06
N GLY A 227 4.14 0.03 10.87
CA GLY A 227 2.95 0.49 10.17
C GLY A 227 2.01 -0.68 9.86
N SER A 228 2.55 -1.78 9.34
CA SER A 228 1.81 -3.00 9.05
C SER A 228 1.08 -3.53 10.28
N GLN A 229 1.79 -3.70 11.37
CA GLN A 229 1.20 -4.18 12.62
C GLN A 229 0.11 -3.24 13.16
N ALA A 230 0.36 -1.93 13.11
CA ALA A 230 -0.61 -0.93 13.57
C ALA A 230 -1.92 -0.98 12.77
N PHE A 231 -1.84 -1.12 11.44
CA PHE A 231 -3.02 -1.25 10.58
C PHE A 231 -3.81 -2.52 10.86
N VAL A 232 -3.16 -3.67 11.03
CA VAL A 232 -3.85 -4.93 11.32
C VAL A 232 -4.56 -4.86 12.68
N VAL A 233 -3.92 -4.28 13.70
CA VAL A 233 -4.56 -4.02 15.00
C VAL A 233 -5.76 -3.11 14.85
N TYR A 234 -5.63 -2.03 14.08
CA TYR A 234 -6.73 -1.11 13.80
C TYR A 234 -7.92 -1.84 13.15
N TYR A 235 -7.69 -2.66 12.12
CA TYR A 235 -8.75 -3.42 11.45
C TYR A 235 -9.38 -4.48 12.34
N ALA A 236 -8.61 -5.14 13.19
CA ALA A 236 -9.13 -6.07 14.19
C ALA A 236 -10.09 -5.36 15.15
N LEU A 237 -9.70 -4.19 15.68
CA LEU A 237 -10.54 -3.37 16.56
C LEU A 237 -11.80 -2.86 15.86
N GLN A 238 -11.71 -2.43 14.61
CA GLN A 238 -12.87 -2.01 13.82
C GLN A 238 -13.83 -3.18 13.58
N SER A 239 -13.29 -4.37 13.27
CA SER A 239 -14.09 -5.58 13.09
C SER A 239 -14.82 -5.98 14.37
N ILE A 240 -14.17 -5.93 15.53
CA ILE A 240 -14.78 -6.20 16.84
C ILE A 240 -15.89 -5.18 17.14
N THR A 241 -15.64 -3.90 16.83
CA THR A 241 -16.65 -2.84 17.01
C THR A 241 -17.86 -3.07 16.11
N ALA A 242 -17.64 -3.43 14.84
CA ALA A 242 -18.70 -3.75 13.91
C ALA A 242 -19.48 -5.01 14.31
N ALA A 243 -18.80 -6.03 14.81
CA ALA A 243 -19.41 -7.25 15.35
C ALA A 243 -20.37 -6.93 16.50
N ARG A 244 -19.90 -6.14 17.47
CA ARG A 244 -20.73 -5.70 18.61
C ARG A 244 -21.97 -4.92 18.13
N GLN A 245 -21.81 -3.97 17.21
CA GLN A 245 -22.94 -3.21 16.68
C GLN A 245 -23.94 -4.08 15.92
N ALA A 246 -23.47 -5.03 15.13
CA ALA A 246 -24.32 -5.98 14.42
C ALA A 246 -25.11 -6.86 15.39
N TYR A 247 -24.45 -7.36 16.44
CA TYR A 247 -25.07 -8.15 17.48
C TYR A 247 -26.19 -7.38 18.21
N LEU A 248 -25.90 -6.14 18.62
CA LEU A 248 -26.87 -5.28 19.32
C LEU A 248 -28.09 -4.93 18.42
N ARG A 249 -27.94 -5.00 17.09
CA ARG A 249 -29.03 -4.82 16.14
C ARG A 249 -29.75 -6.14 15.76
N GLY A 250 -29.45 -7.24 16.43
CA GLY A 250 -30.02 -8.56 16.16
C GLY A 250 -29.57 -9.21 14.84
N LYS A 251 -28.51 -8.69 14.21
CA LYS A 251 -27.98 -9.18 12.92
C LYS A 251 -26.86 -10.22 13.18
N LEU A 252 -27.24 -11.46 13.44
CA LEU A 252 -26.30 -12.52 13.84
C LEU A 252 -25.26 -12.83 12.77
N LEU A 253 -25.65 -13.01 11.50
CA LEU A 253 -24.71 -13.33 10.42
C LEU A 253 -23.61 -12.26 10.25
N PRO A 254 -23.91 -10.96 10.10
CA PRO A 254 -22.87 -9.94 10.11
C PRO A 254 -22.04 -9.91 11.38
N ALA A 255 -22.64 -10.14 12.55
CA ALA A 255 -21.91 -10.19 13.81
C ALA A 255 -20.85 -11.30 13.81
N THR A 256 -21.23 -12.50 13.39
CA THR A 256 -20.31 -13.65 13.27
C THR A 256 -19.19 -13.36 12.26
N LEU A 257 -19.52 -12.84 11.07
CA LEU A 257 -18.51 -12.54 10.04
C LEU A 257 -17.50 -11.51 10.53
N PHE A 258 -17.95 -10.44 11.18
CA PHE A 258 -17.04 -9.43 11.74
C PHE A 258 -16.23 -9.96 12.91
N THR A 259 -16.77 -10.88 13.72
CA THR A 259 -16.00 -11.55 14.77
C THR A 259 -14.89 -12.40 14.17
N LEU A 260 -15.19 -13.19 13.13
CA LEU A 260 -14.19 -13.99 12.44
C LEU A 260 -13.09 -13.12 11.81
N LEU A 261 -13.45 -11.99 11.20
CA LEU A 261 -12.47 -11.04 10.68
C LEU A 261 -11.60 -10.44 11.79
N GLY A 262 -12.19 -10.11 12.94
CA GLY A 262 -11.43 -9.62 14.10
C GLY A 262 -10.43 -10.66 14.62
N VAL A 263 -10.87 -11.91 14.76
CA VAL A 263 -10.00 -13.04 15.15
C VAL A 263 -8.90 -13.25 14.11
N PHE A 264 -9.23 -13.22 12.83
CA PHE A 264 -8.25 -13.33 11.74
C PHE A 264 -7.21 -12.21 11.81
N GLY A 265 -7.62 -10.97 12.07
CA GLY A 265 -6.68 -9.86 12.29
C GLY A 265 -5.74 -10.12 13.48
N VAL A 266 -6.24 -10.64 14.59
CA VAL A 266 -5.39 -11.03 15.74
C VAL A 266 -4.40 -12.15 15.37
N LEU A 267 -4.84 -13.15 14.60
CA LEU A 267 -3.96 -14.22 14.11
C LEU A 267 -2.86 -13.67 13.20
N ILE A 268 -3.18 -12.71 12.33
CA ILE A 268 -2.16 -12.03 11.50
C ILE A 268 -1.11 -11.37 12.39
N VAL A 269 -1.50 -10.60 13.40
CA VAL A 269 -0.54 -9.93 14.30
C VAL A 269 0.41 -10.92 14.98
N ILE A 270 -0.09 -12.12 15.32
CA ILE A 270 0.70 -13.13 16.05
C ILE A 270 1.59 -13.95 15.11
N PHE A 271 1.09 -14.34 13.94
CA PHE A 271 1.73 -15.33 13.08
C PHE A 271 2.38 -14.75 11.82
N ALA A 272 2.01 -13.55 11.40
CA ALA A 272 2.59 -12.95 10.20
C ALA A 272 4.09 -12.70 10.36
N ILE A 273 4.83 -12.99 9.30
CA ILE A 273 6.23 -12.61 9.15
C ILE A 273 6.24 -11.48 8.12
N PRO A 274 6.98 -10.38 8.37
CA PRO A 274 7.23 -9.40 7.32
C PRO A 274 7.84 -10.10 6.10
N ALA A 275 7.36 -9.77 4.91
CA ALA A 275 8.04 -10.09 3.68
C ALA A 275 9.26 -9.14 3.60
N ALA A 276 10.38 -9.55 4.18
CA ALA A 276 11.65 -8.82 4.17
C ALA A 276 12.65 -9.56 3.32
#